data_34e7e04da5c9416f2dfa5e976fd4bb1b
#
_entry.id   34e7e04da5c9416f2dfa5e976fd4bb1b
#
_cell.length_a   1.000
_cell.length_b   1.000
_cell.length_c   1.000
_cell.angle_alpha   90.00
_cell.angle_beta   90.00
_cell.angle_gamma   90.00
#
_symmetry.space_group_name_H-M   'P 1'
#
loop_
_entity.id
_entity.type
_entity.pdbx_description
1 polymer ?
#
loop_
_entity_poly.entity_id
_entity_poly.type
_entity_poly.pdbx_seq_one_letter_code
_entity_poly.pdbx_strand_id
1 'polypeptide(L)'
;MQLYVYDASGKLTLIEGQLKEYFVYAAEEKIVCYNKNNVLYLYDYDENKKENELSDSVRSVYAESAKADNFFTAKADTVNTSKNAHALIFSDDGEWYYYNISEQKTKYMMQELSSSVEIIYEEKAGYLYLLAPNKITYAELSQDGIKERVQVDTLLQADYEYLPADNILVYINADGTLCYSEKGKKSGITSGVTAGTLSSVDNTQNGITYIKDGVQYYCASVKGSPVKMCEQTEQTDTAYTLLYKNRLYFYDADGQLYSCAKKGNGLEKVGDVSRFWLGTKS
;
A
#
# COMPACT_ATOMS: atom_id res chain seq x y z
N MET A 1 -14.73 10.65 19.90
CA MET A 1 -15.02 9.19 19.88
C MET A 1 -14.56 8.60 21.20
N GLN A 2 -15.17 7.50 21.65
CA GLN A 2 -14.70 6.74 22.82
C GLN A 2 -14.31 5.35 22.33
N LEU A 3 -13.22 4.81 22.87
CA LEU A 3 -12.71 3.48 22.54
C LEU A 3 -12.82 2.58 23.76
N TYR A 4 -13.38 1.41 23.54
CA TYR A 4 -13.52 0.37 24.54
C TYR A 4 -12.91 -0.93 24.04
N VAL A 5 -12.34 -1.72 24.96
CA VAL A 5 -11.99 -3.12 24.73
C VAL A 5 -13.02 -4.01 25.46
N TYR A 6 -13.49 -5.02 24.73
CA TYR A 6 -14.34 -6.07 25.28
C TYR A 6 -13.53 -7.35 25.36
N ASP A 7 -13.24 -7.81 26.55
CA ASP A 7 -12.40 -8.99 26.77
C ASP A 7 -13.21 -10.32 26.75
N ALA A 8 -12.50 -11.42 26.73
CA ALA A 8 -13.09 -12.78 26.73
C ALA A 8 -13.92 -13.09 27.99
N SER A 9 -13.77 -12.34 29.06
CA SER A 9 -14.56 -12.47 30.30
C SER A 9 -15.90 -11.75 30.24
N GLY A 10 -16.17 -11.01 29.18
CA GLY A 10 -17.36 -10.18 29.00
C GLY A 10 -17.24 -8.80 29.66
N LYS A 11 -16.07 -8.37 30.04
CA LYS A 11 -15.83 -7.06 30.65
C LYS A 11 -15.54 -6.03 29.57
N LEU A 12 -16.23 -4.88 29.67
CA LEU A 12 -16.00 -3.72 28.84
C LEU A 12 -15.12 -2.71 29.58
N THR A 13 -13.97 -2.37 29.01
CA THR A 13 -13.02 -1.41 29.59
C THR A 13 -12.87 -0.21 28.68
N LEU A 14 -13.06 1.00 29.21
CA LEU A 14 -12.80 2.26 28.47
C LEU A 14 -11.30 2.48 28.39
N ILE A 15 -10.78 2.56 27.17
CA ILE A 15 -9.36 2.88 26.90
C ILE A 15 -9.16 4.38 26.81
N GLU A 16 -9.98 5.04 25.97
CA GLU A 16 -9.84 6.48 25.70
C GLU A 16 -11.20 7.14 25.52
N GLY A 17 -11.43 8.22 26.27
CA GLY A 17 -12.68 8.99 26.24
C GLY A 17 -12.73 10.11 25.21
N GLN A 18 -11.56 10.56 24.75
CA GLN A 18 -11.41 11.69 23.83
C GLN A 18 -10.56 11.36 22.61
N LEU A 19 -10.84 10.23 21.97
CA LEU A 19 -10.11 9.73 20.84
C LEU A 19 -10.38 10.57 19.57
N LYS A 20 -9.34 10.90 18.82
CA LYS A 20 -9.42 11.36 17.43
C LYS A 20 -9.43 10.16 16.49
N GLU A 21 -8.39 9.34 16.57
CA GLU A 21 -8.13 8.21 15.70
C GLU A 21 -7.53 7.05 16.49
N TYR A 22 -7.65 5.84 15.95
CA TYR A 22 -6.97 4.65 16.46
C TYR A 22 -6.59 3.70 15.33
N PHE A 23 -5.54 2.91 15.57
CA PHE A 23 -5.04 1.91 14.63
C PHE A 23 -4.80 0.61 15.40
N VAL A 24 -5.33 -0.50 14.90
CA VAL A 24 -5.17 -1.81 15.53
C VAL A 24 -4.07 -2.59 14.83
N TYR A 25 -3.08 -3.03 15.58
CA TYR A 25 -2.00 -3.92 15.15
C TYR A 25 -2.22 -5.29 15.82
N ALA A 26 -3.01 -6.13 15.15
CA ALA A 26 -3.51 -7.35 15.75
C ALA A 26 -2.42 -8.40 16.04
N ALA A 27 -1.36 -8.43 15.22
CA ALA A 27 -0.23 -9.35 15.42
C ALA A 27 0.61 -9.00 16.66
N GLU A 28 0.64 -7.70 17.03
CA GLU A 28 1.40 -7.17 18.16
C GLU A 28 0.54 -7.01 19.42
N GLU A 29 -0.77 -7.29 19.32
CA GLU A 29 -1.76 -7.09 20.40
C GLU A 29 -1.81 -5.63 20.89
N LYS A 30 -1.55 -4.68 19.98
CA LYS A 30 -1.46 -3.25 20.27
C LYS A 30 -2.53 -2.44 19.56
N ILE A 31 -2.94 -1.38 20.24
CA ILE A 31 -3.73 -0.29 19.65
C ILE A 31 -2.94 0.99 19.79
N VAL A 32 -2.73 1.67 18.69
CA VAL A 32 -2.22 3.05 18.69
C VAL A 32 -3.42 3.96 18.88
N CYS A 33 -3.38 4.79 19.91
CA CYS A 33 -4.42 5.76 20.23
C CYS A 33 -3.91 7.19 20.01
N TYR A 34 -4.61 7.96 19.18
CA TYR A 34 -4.38 9.38 18.97
C TYR A 34 -5.57 10.17 19.50
N ASN A 35 -5.37 10.97 20.55
CA ASN A 35 -6.46 11.65 21.25
C ASN A 35 -6.57 13.15 20.89
N LYS A 36 -7.62 13.80 21.39
CA LYS A 36 -7.93 15.21 21.12
C LYS A 36 -6.92 16.20 21.72
N ASN A 37 -6.08 15.75 22.65
CA ASN A 37 -5.01 16.54 23.23
C ASN A 37 -3.70 16.42 22.47
N ASN A 38 -3.72 15.83 21.25
CA ASN A 38 -2.56 15.56 20.42
C ASN A 38 -1.58 14.54 20.99
N VAL A 39 -2.01 13.75 21.95
CA VAL A 39 -1.21 12.67 22.52
C VAL A 39 -1.35 11.41 21.69
N LEU A 40 -0.22 10.82 21.33
CA LEU A 40 -0.09 9.52 20.68
C LEU A 40 0.51 8.52 21.66
N TYR A 41 -0.14 7.39 21.86
CA TYR A 41 0.34 6.36 22.77
C TYR A 41 -0.05 4.96 22.32
N LEU A 42 0.64 3.95 22.86
CA LEU A 42 0.30 2.54 22.70
C LEU A 42 -0.57 2.06 23.85
N TYR A 43 -1.52 1.24 23.53
CA TYR A 43 -2.31 0.46 24.45
C TYR A 43 -2.17 -1.02 24.14
N ASP A 44 -1.76 -1.80 25.12
CA ASP A 44 -1.72 -3.26 25.08
C ASP A 44 -3.10 -3.76 25.46
N TYR A 45 -3.80 -4.41 24.52
CA TYR A 45 -5.15 -4.88 24.80
C TYR A 45 -5.19 -6.29 25.43
N ASP A 46 -4.09 -7.06 25.33
CA ASP A 46 -3.97 -8.34 26.05
C ASP A 46 -3.69 -8.09 27.56
N GLU A 47 -2.72 -7.24 27.85
CA GLU A 47 -2.43 -6.86 29.25
C GLU A 47 -3.38 -5.79 29.82
N ASN A 48 -4.25 -5.22 28.97
CA ASN A 48 -5.24 -4.19 29.32
C ASN A 48 -4.62 -2.97 30.00
N LYS A 49 -3.54 -2.44 29.45
CA LYS A 49 -2.81 -1.29 30.01
C LYS A 49 -2.35 -0.29 28.95
N LYS A 50 -2.28 0.98 29.34
CA LYS A 50 -1.54 2.00 28.60
C LYS A 50 -0.04 1.72 28.75
N GLU A 51 0.65 1.61 27.61
CA GLU A 51 2.10 1.44 27.59
C GLU A 51 2.82 2.78 27.43
N ASN A 52 3.53 2.94 26.31
CA ASN A 52 4.38 4.08 26.05
C ASN A 52 3.58 5.23 25.44
N GLU A 53 3.78 6.43 25.96
CA GLU A 53 3.45 7.66 25.27
C GLU A 53 4.57 7.96 24.26
N LEU A 54 4.19 8.07 22.99
CA LEU A 54 5.14 8.29 21.91
C LEU A 54 5.42 9.78 21.70
N SER A 55 4.37 10.62 21.87
CA SER A 55 4.45 12.06 21.78
C SER A 55 3.18 12.69 22.34
N ASP A 56 3.28 13.95 22.81
CA ASP A 56 2.18 14.79 23.32
C ASP A 56 1.85 16.01 22.42
N SER A 57 2.48 16.08 21.24
CA SER A 57 2.36 17.20 20.28
C SER A 57 2.12 16.76 18.84
N VAL A 58 1.55 15.57 18.64
CA VAL A 58 1.33 14.96 17.34
C VAL A 58 0.33 15.74 16.49
N ARG A 59 0.66 15.96 15.22
CA ARG A 59 -0.21 16.60 14.22
C ARG A 59 -0.84 15.62 13.27
N SER A 60 -0.11 14.59 12.87
CA SER A 60 -0.55 13.59 11.88
C SER A 60 -0.01 12.22 12.22
N VAL A 61 -0.81 11.20 11.93
CA VAL A 61 -0.41 9.80 12.07
C VAL A 61 -0.67 9.09 10.75
N TYR A 62 0.29 8.28 10.34
CA TYR A 62 0.22 7.44 9.14
C TYR A 62 0.42 6.00 9.59
N ALA A 63 -0.60 5.18 9.41
CA ALA A 63 -0.52 3.76 9.70
C ALA A 63 -0.15 2.97 8.44
N GLU A 64 0.42 1.80 8.62
CA GLU A 64 0.64 0.85 7.54
C GLU A 64 -0.69 0.51 6.87
N SER A 65 -0.67 0.52 5.54
CA SER A 65 -1.83 0.24 4.70
C SER A 65 -2.06 -1.26 4.58
N ALA A 66 -3.32 -1.68 4.42
CA ALA A 66 -3.66 -3.04 4.04
C ALA A 66 -3.13 -3.47 2.66
N LYS A 67 -2.63 -2.53 1.83
CA LYS A 67 -2.07 -2.83 0.50
C LYS A 67 -0.69 -3.49 0.57
N ALA A 68 0.19 -3.03 1.46
CA ALA A 68 1.56 -3.56 1.62
C ALA A 68 2.16 -3.10 2.95
N ASP A 69 3.02 -3.91 3.54
CA ASP A 69 3.60 -3.69 4.87
C ASP A 69 4.51 -2.45 4.98
N ASN A 70 4.99 -1.93 3.87
CA ASN A 70 5.79 -0.72 3.79
C ASN A 70 5.04 0.51 3.25
N PHE A 71 3.71 0.43 3.20
CA PHE A 71 2.84 1.46 2.69
C PHE A 71 2.13 2.17 3.85
N PHE A 72 2.32 3.48 3.96
CA PHE A 72 1.75 4.29 5.03
C PHE A 72 0.76 5.31 4.47
N THR A 73 -0.40 5.37 5.08
CA THR A 73 -1.48 6.28 4.70
C THR A 73 -2.10 6.95 5.92
N ALA A 74 -2.53 8.20 5.75
CA ALA A 74 -3.24 8.95 6.78
C ALA A 74 -4.71 8.53 6.96
N LYS A 75 -5.20 7.52 6.21
CA LYS A 75 -6.58 7.04 6.33
C LYS A 75 -6.75 6.19 7.59
N ALA A 76 -7.47 6.72 8.55
CA ALA A 76 -7.66 6.19 9.90
C ALA A 76 -8.56 4.94 10.03
N ASP A 77 -9.19 4.44 8.97
CA ASP A 77 -10.24 3.41 9.07
C ASP A 77 -9.71 1.97 8.99
N THR A 78 -8.44 1.77 9.18
CA THR A 78 -7.85 0.44 9.00
C THR A 78 -7.59 -0.27 10.32
N VAL A 79 -8.43 -1.27 10.60
CA VAL A 79 -8.01 -2.38 11.44
C VAL A 79 -6.97 -3.15 10.64
N ASN A 80 -5.70 -2.95 10.94
CA ASN A 80 -4.63 -3.67 10.27
C ASN A 80 -4.56 -5.10 10.82
N THR A 81 -5.05 -6.05 10.03
CA THR A 81 -5.01 -7.47 10.33
C THR A 81 -3.81 -8.17 9.70
N SER A 82 -2.95 -7.44 8.98
CA SER A 82 -1.73 -7.98 8.41
C SER A 82 -0.81 -8.43 9.54
N LYS A 83 -0.34 -9.68 9.46
CA LYS A 83 0.65 -10.22 10.40
C LYS A 83 2.02 -9.55 10.30
N ASN A 84 2.22 -8.74 9.26
CA ASN A 84 3.49 -8.08 8.98
C ASN A 84 3.45 -6.59 9.30
N ALA A 85 2.25 -6.01 9.55
CA ALA A 85 2.15 -4.62 9.96
C ALA A 85 2.69 -4.45 11.38
N HIS A 86 3.72 -3.66 11.51
CA HIS A 86 4.47 -3.50 12.76
C HIS A 86 4.96 -2.07 13.00
N ALA A 87 4.52 -1.11 12.18
CA ALA A 87 5.05 0.24 12.26
C ALA A 87 4.01 1.34 12.01
N LEU A 88 4.34 2.53 12.43
CA LEU A 88 3.62 3.76 12.11
C LEU A 88 4.60 4.91 11.84
N ILE A 89 4.11 5.92 11.14
CA ILE A 89 4.81 7.18 10.94
C ILE A 89 3.95 8.28 11.56
N PHE A 90 4.55 9.16 12.34
CA PHE A 90 3.84 10.29 12.93
C PHE A 90 4.63 11.58 12.79
N SER A 91 3.93 12.71 12.79
CA SER A 91 4.56 14.01 12.84
C SER A 91 4.40 14.61 14.24
N ASP A 92 5.51 15.10 14.78
CA ASP A 92 5.63 15.74 16.06
C ASP A 92 6.44 17.01 15.90
N ASP A 93 5.89 18.15 16.33
CA ASP A 93 6.49 19.50 16.25
C ASP A 93 7.09 19.86 14.87
N GLY A 94 6.48 19.38 13.80
CA GLY A 94 6.91 19.65 12.42
C GLY A 94 7.98 18.69 11.89
N GLU A 95 8.27 17.63 12.59
CA GLU A 95 9.18 16.57 12.18
C GLU A 95 8.47 15.24 12.06
N TRP A 96 8.89 14.38 11.15
CA TRP A 96 8.35 13.05 10.97
C TRP A 96 9.25 11.98 11.57
N TYR A 97 8.59 11.03 12.26
CA TYR A 97 9.20 9.90 12.93
C TYR A 97 8.57 8.60 12.49
N TYR A 98 9.42 7.59 12.28
CA TYR A 98 9.02 6.20 12.12
C TYR A 98 9.12 5.52 13.50
N TYR A 99 8.09 4.77 13.87
CA TYR A 99 8.06 3.98 15.08
C TYR A 99 7.79 2.52 14.76
N ASN A 100 8.72 1.64 15.14
CA ASN A 100 8.54 0.20 15.06
C ASN A 100 7.91 -0.30 16.36
N ILE A 101 6.69 -0.87 16.26
CA ILE A 101 5.89 -1.28 17.43
C ILE A 101 6.50 -2.52 18.09
N SER A 102 6.96 -3.51 17.31
CA SER A 102 7.58 -4.73 17.82
C SER A 102 8.89 -4.47 18.54
N GLU A 103 9.71 -3.55 18.01
CA GLU A 103 11.01 -3.20 18.59
C GLU A 103 10.93 -2.07 19.62
N GLN A 104 9.81 -1.37 19.69
CA GLN A 104 9.59 -0.17 20.50
C GLN A 104 10.65 0.92 20.27
N LYS A 105 11.00 1.15 18.99
CA LYS A 105 12.03 2.11 18.60
C LYS A 105 11.49 3.20 17.69
N THR A 106 11.88 4.43 18.00
CA THR A 106 11.62 5.61 17.18
C THR A 106 12.85 5.95 16.33
N LYS A 107 12.62 6.32 15.07
CA LYS A 107 13.63 6.80 14.13
C LYS A 107 13.15 8.09 13.50
N TYR A 108 13.97 9.14 13.60
CA TYR A 108 13.74 10.39 12.87
C TYR A 108 13.79 10.14 11.35
N MET A 109 12.89 10.74 10.60
CA MET A 109 12.85 10.63 9.17
C MET A 109 13.16 11.95 8.47
N MET A 110 12.36 12.99 8.70
CA MET A 110 12.47 14.25 7.97
C MET A 110 11.63 15.36 8.62
N GLN A 111 11.79 16.59 8.13
CA GLN A 111 10.86 17.67 8.44
C GLN A 111 9.51 17.44 7.73
N GLU A 112 8.43 17.88 8.37
CA GLU A 112 7.08 17.69 7.89
C GLU A 112 6.87 18.34 6.52
N LEU A 113 6.19 17.64 5.63
CA LEU A 113 5.72 18.15 4.35
C LEU A 113 4.30 18.69 4.49
N SER A 114 4.01 19.79 3.83
CA SER A 114 2.78 20.58 3.97
C SER A 114 1.54 20.01 3.27
N SER A 115 1.38 18.69 3.12
CA SER A 115 0.17 18.11 2.51
C SER A 115 0.01 16.64 2.84
N SER A 116 -1.22 16.14 2.75
CA SER A 116 -1.50 14.70 2.83
C SER A 116 -0.78 13.97 1.71
N VAL A 117 0.13 13.10 2.05
CA VAL A 117 0.87 12.24 1.13
C VAL A 117 0.67 10.79 1.54
N GLU A 118 0.79 9.88 0.61
CA GLU A 118 1.03 8.49 0.94
C GLU A 118 2.53 8.24 0.94
N ILE A 119 3.00 7.38 1.81
CA ILE A 119 4.42 7.13 2.03
C ILE A 119 4.70 5.66 1.78
N ILE A 120 5.68 5.38 0.94
CA ILE A 120 6.28 4.05 0.86
C ILE A 120 7.65 4.15 1.50
N TYR A 121 7.86 3.41 2.58
CA TYR A 121 9.12 3.42 3.31
C TYR A 121 9.77 2.04 3.27
N GLU A 122 10.96 1.98 2.70
CA GLU A 122 11.78 0.77 2.66
C GLU A 122 12.91 0.89 3.67
N GLU A 123 12.66 0.39 4.86
CA GLU A 123 13.56 0.52 6.01
C GLU A 123 14.95 -0.07 5.76
N LYS A 124 14.99 -1.29 5.23
CA LYS A 124 16.25 -2.02 4.98
C LYS A 124 17.12 -1.35 3.92
N ALA A 125 16.48 -0.76 2.92
CA ALA A 125 17.19 -0.07 1.84
C ALA A 125 17.44 1.42 2.14
N GLY A 126 16.81 1.97 3.18
CA GLY A 126 17.03 3.33 3.65
C GLY A 126 16.51 4.41 2.71
N TYR A 127 15.35 4.21 2.09
CA TYR A 127 14.72 5.23 1.25
C TYR A 127 13.19 5.23 1.40
N LEU A 128 12.58 6.28 0.87
CA LEU A 128 11.13 6.40 0.79
C LEU A 128 10.66 7.06 -0.51
N TYR A 129 9.43 6.76 -0.89
CA TYR A 129 8.66 7.53 -1.86
C TYR A 129 7.56 8.30 -1.15
N LEU A 130 7.39 9.54 -1.55
CA LEU A 130 6.30 10.42 -1.13
C LEU A 130 5.37 10.62 -2.33
N LEU A 131 4.13 10.17 -2.18
CA LEU A 131 3.11 10.17 -3.22
C LEU A 131 2.09 11.25 -2.88
N ALA A 132 2.32 12.45 -3.39
CA ALA A 132 1.38 13.56 -3.29
C ALA A 132 0.50 13.64 -4.53
N PRO A 133 -0.66 14.31 -4.49
CA PRO A 133 -1.43 14.60 -5.68
C PRO A 133 -0.55 15.23 -6.76
N ASN A 134 -0.51 14.63 -7.95
CA ASN A 134 0.28 15.05 -9.11
C ASN A 134 1.81 15.07 -8.94
N LYS A 135 2.35 14.41 -7.91
CA LYS A 135 3.80 14.43 -7.69
C LYS A 135 4.31 13.18 -7.01
N ILE A 136 5.40 12.62 -7.54
CA ILE A 136 6.18 11.56 -6.92
C ILE A 136 7.55 12.11 -6.51
N THR A 137 7.92 11.94 -5.26
CA THR A 137 9.25 12.29 -4.75
C THR A 137 9.93 11.06 -4.17
N TYR A 138 11.19 10.86 -4.50
CA TYR A 138 12.07 9.87 -3.89
C TYR A 138 13.00 10.57 -2.92
N ALA A 139 13.30 9.94 -1.78
CA ALA A 139 14.27 10.44 -0.83
C ALA A 139 15.09 9.30 -0.24
N GLU A 140 16.41 9.46 -0.20
CA GLU A 140 17.31 8.60 0.57
C GLU A 140 17.39 9.10 2.01
N LEU A 141 17.40 8.15 2.94
CA LEU A 141 17.54 8.41 4.36
C LEU A 141 18.94 8.02 4.85
N SER A 142 19.48 8.84 5.73
CA SER A 142 20.66 8.52 6.54
C SER A 142 20.24 8.32 7.99
N GLN A 143 21.23 8.16 8.88
CA GLN A 143 20.98 8.16 10.34
C GLN A 143 20.42 9.49 10.85
N ASP A 144 20.73 10.60 10.15
CA ASP A 144 20.36 11.96 10.51
C ASP A 144 19.14 12.48 9.71
N GLY A 145 18.39 11.59 9.06
CA GLY A 145 17.22 11.94 8.26
C GLY A 145 17.48 11.95 6.74
N ILE A 146 16.78 12.79 6.00
CA ILE A 146 16.88 12.85 4.53
C ILE A 146 18.28 13.30 4.10
N LYS A 147 18.90 12.46 3.27
CA LYS A 147 20.18 12.75 2.63
C LYS A 147 20.00 13.46 1.28
N GLU A 148 19.08 12.97 0.46
CA GLU A 148 18.79 13.50 -0.86
C GLU A 148 17.29 13.40 -1.15
N ARG A 149 16.76 14.38 -1.89
CA ARG A 149 15.37 14.38 -2.34
C ARG A 149 15.31 14.71 -3.82
N VAL A 150 14.68 13.83 -4.59
CA VAL A 150 14.54 13.97 -6.04
C VAL A 150 13.07 13.90 -6.44
N GLN A 151 12.58 14.87 -7.21
CA GLN A 151 11.30 14.73 -7.87
C GLN A 151 11.46 13.71 -9.01
N VAL A 152 10.72 12.61 -8.92
CA VAL A 152 10.77 11.53 -9.93
C VAL A 152 9.92 11.87 -11.14
N ASP A 153 8.64 12.22 -10.91
CA ASP A 153 7.65 12.46 -11.96
C ASP A 153 6.39 13.13 -11.41
N THR A 154 5.41 13.29 -12.30
CA THR A 154 4.00 13.54 -11.98
C THR A 154 3.26 12.22 -11.77
N LEU A 155 2.13 12.27 -11.08
CA LEU A 155 1.27 11.10 -10.82
C LEU A 155 -0.14 11.37 -11.32
N LEU A 156 -0.73 10.42 -12.04
CA LEU A 156 -2.12 10.48 -12.47
C LEU A 156 -3.02 9.83 -11.42
N GLN A 157 -3.83 10.61 -10.71
CA GLN A 157 -4.90 10.15 -9.81
C GLN A 157 -4.52 9.12 -8.75
N ALA A 158 -3.43 8.91 -8.24
CA ALA A 158 -3.06 7.82 -7.33
C ALA A 158 -3.06 6.42 -8.00
N ASP A 159 -2.76 6.37 -9.29
CA ASP A 159 -2.67 5.14 -10.07
C ASP A 159 -1.23 4.60 -10.04
N TYR A 160 -0.94 3.81 -9.03
CA TYR A 160 0.40 3.26 -8.78
C TYR A 160 0.33 1.92 -8.03
N GLU A 161 1.38 1.13 -8.20
CA GLU A 161 1.64 -0.12 -7.49
C GLU A 161 3.10 -0.13 -7.01
N TYR A 162 3.33 -0.61 -5.80
CA TYR A 162 4.68 -0.87 -5.32
C TYR A 162 4.99 -2.36 -5.38
N LEU A 163 6.13 -2.72 -5.97
CA LEU A 163 6.59 -4.09 -6.14
C LEU A 163 7.75 -4.36 -5.17
N PRO A 164 7.47 -4.89 -3.96
CA PRO A 164 8.45 -4.96 -2.88
C PRO A 164 9.63 -5.88 -3.19
N ALA A 165 9.45 -6.92 -4.00
CA ALA A 165 10.55 -7.85 -4.32
C ALA A 165 11.69 -7.20 -5.12
N ASP A 166 11.36 -6.23 -5.97
CA ASP A 166 12.32 -5.49 -6.79
C ASP A 166 12.57 -4.07 -6.27
N ASN A 167 11.84 -3.64 -5.23
CA ASN A 167 11.85 -2.27 -4.71
C ASN A 167 11.54 -1.23 -5.81
N ILE A 168 10.52 -1.51 -6.61
CA ILE A 168 10.11 -0.70 -7.76
C ILE A 168 8.73 -0.09 -7.51
N LEU A 169 8.63 1.22 -7.70
CA LEU A 169 7.35 1.91 -7.81
C LEU A 169 6.92 1.95 -9.27
N VAL A 170 5.76 1.38 -9.60
CA VAL A 170 5.12 1.45 -10.91
C VAL A 170 3.96 2.43 -10.83
N TYR A 171 3.78 3.26 -11.85
CA TYR A 171 2.74 4.29 -11.83
C TYR A 171 2.36 4.73 -13.24
N ILE A 172 1.17 5.31 -13.37
CA ILE A 172 0.76 6.04 -14.57
C ILE A 172 1.00 7.52 -14.31
N ASN A 173 1.80 8.17 -15.15
CA ASN A 173 2.06 9.61 -15.02
C ASN A 173 0.92 10.45 -15.62
N ALA A 174 0.97 11.77 -15.43
CA ALA A 174 -0.06 12.70 -15.91
C ALA A 174 -0.27 12.66 -17.43
N ASP A 175 0.70 12.19 -18.21
CA ASP A 175 0.61 12.04 -19.67
C ASP A 175 -0.02 10.70 -20.11
N GLY A 176 -0.48 9.87 -19.18
CA GLY A 176 -1.01 8.53 -19.46
C GLY A 176 0.07 7.53 -19.87
N THR A 177 1.30 7.76 -19.47
CA THR A 177 2.41 6.82 -19.69
C THR A 177 2.61 5.96 -18.46
N LEU A 178 2.60 4.65 -18.63
CA LEU A 178 3.02 3.69 -17.62
C LEU A 178 4.53 3.75 -17.47
N CYS A 179 4.97 4.07 -16.27
CA CYS A 179 6.36 4.23 -15.91
C CYS A 179 6.70 3.37 -14.69
N TYR A 180 7.97 3.18 -14.46
CA TYR A 180 8.46 2.71 -13.16
C TYR A 180 9.62 3.56 -12.66
N SER A 181 9.80 3.57 -11.36
CA SER A 181 10.93 4.18 -10.69
C SER A 181 11.67 3.14 -9.85
N GLU A 182 12.96 3.06 -10.07
CA GLU A 182 13.88 2.28 -9.26
C GLU A 182 14.88 3.24 -8.60
N LYS A 183 14.82 3.37 -7.28
CA LYS A 183 15.65 4.30 -6.50
C LYS A 183 15.65 5.73 -7.09
N GLY A 184 14.48 6.25 -7.35
CA GLY A 184 14.31 7.61 -7.88
C GLY A 184 14.58 7.78 -9.38
N LYS A 185 15.06 6.76 -10.09
CA LYS A 185 15.31 6.81 -11.54
C LYS A 185 14.08 6.33 -12.30
N LYS A 186 13.51 7.24 -13.09
CA LYS A 186 12.35 6.98 -13.96
C LYS A 186 12.72 6.21 -15.21
N SER A 187 11.86 5.27 -15.61
CA SER A 187 11.87 4.59 -16.91
C SER A 187 10.43 4.41 -17.41
N GLY A 188 10.20 4.66 -18.72
CA GLY A 188 8.90 4.46 -19.36
C GLY A 188 8.74 3.01 -19.84
N ILE A 189 7.51 2.49 -19.73
CA ILE A 189 7.13 1.17 -20.25
C ILE A 189 6.33 1.32 -21.55
N THR A 190 5.20 2.05 -21.51
CA THR A 190 4.34 2.29 -22.67
C THR A 190 3.44 3.50 -22.42
N SER A 191 3.03 4.20 -23.48
CA SER A 191 2.08 5.32 -23.43
C SER A 191 0.66 4.88 -23.78
N GLY A 192 -0.33 5.75 -23.52
CA GLY A 192 -1.74 5.53 -23.84
C GLY A 192 -2.41 4.50 -22.93
N VAL A 193 -1.95 4.40 -21.68
CA VAL A 193 -2.56 3.53 -20.67
C VAL A 193 -3.77 4.20 -20.06
N THR A 194 -4.85 3.45 -19.91
CA THR A 194 -6.10 3.93 -19.32
C THR A 194 -5.92 4.15 -17.82
N ALA A 195 -6.30 5.33 -17.34
CA ALA A 195 -6.22 5.67 -15.91
C ALA A 195 -7.08 4.72 -15.05
N GLY A 196 -6.61 4.40 -13.84
CA GLY A 196 -7.30 3.54 -12.89
C GLY A 196 -7.27 2.05 -13.25
N THR A 197 -6.40 1.64 -14.19
CA THR A 197 -6.34 0.24 -14.64
C THR A 197 -5.08 -0.51 -14.25
N LEU A 198 -4.14 0.17 -13.61
CA LEU A 198 -2.94 -0.46 -13.09
C LEU A 198 -3.28 -1.31 -11.86
N SER A 199 -2.85 -2.55 -11.87
CA SER A 199 -3.04 -3.47 -10.75
C SER A 199 -1.90 -4.45 -10.65
N SER A 200 -1.54 -4.82 -9.42
CA SER A 200 -0.65 -5.95 -9.16
C SER A 200 -1.36 -7.28 -9.44
N VAL A 201 -0.60 -8.28 -9.83
CA VAL A 201 -1.13 -9.64 -10.03
C VAL A 201 -0.99 -10.43 -8.74
N ASP A 202 -2.12 -10.87 -8.20
CA ASP A 202 -2.14 -11.68 -6.99
C ASP A 202 -1.21 -12.89 -7.08
N ASN A 203 -0.59 -13.22 -5.93
CA ASN A 203 0.38 -14.29 -5.76
C ASN A 203 1.66 -14.19 -6.64
N THR A 204 1.91 -13.05 -7.23
CA THR A 204 3.21 -12.74 -7.86
C THR A 204 3.89 -11.61 -7.08
N GLN A 205 5.22 -11.57 -7.12
CA GLN A 205 5.96 -10.50 -6.46
C GLN A 205 6.15 -9.26 -7.35
N ASN A 206 6.04 -9.43 -8.68
CA ASN A 206 6.44 -8.40 -9.64
C ASN A 206 5.51 -8.30 -10.86
N GLY A 207 4.42 -9.07 -10.87
CA GLY A 207 3.46 -9.07 -11.98
C GLY A 207 2.50 -7.90 -11.87
N ILE A 208 2.29 -7.21 -12.99
CA ILE A 208 1.28 -6.15 -13.12
C ILE A 208 0.39 -6.38 -14.33
N THR A 209 -0.82 -5.84 -14.27
CA THR A 209 -1.73 -5.70 -15.41
C THR A 209 -2.14 -4.25 -15.59
N TYR A 210 -2.50 -3.89 -16.81
CA TYR A 210 -3.05 -2.59 -17.19
C TYR A 210 -3.85 -2.69 -18.47
N ILE A 211 -4.67 -1.69 -18.77
CA ILE A 211 -5.43 -1.58 -20.02
C ILE A 211 -4.83 -0.47 -20.87
N LYS A 212 -4.65 -0.77 -22.16
CA LYS A 212 -4.25 0.17 -23.18
C LYS A 212 -5.08 -0.08 -24.45
N ASP A 213 -5.67 0.99 -25.02
CA ASP A 213 -6.49 0.91 -26.23
C ASP A 213 -7.60 -0.16 -26.14
N GLY A 214 -8.25 -0.31 -24.96
CA GLY A 214 -9.28 -1.31 -24.69
C GLY A 214 -8.77 -2.76 -24.56
N VAL A 215 -7.47 -2.95 -24.50
CA VAL A 215 -6.83 -4.27 -24.42
C VAL A 215 -6.10 -4.42 -23.10
N GLN A 216 -6.32 -5.53 -22.41
CA GLN A 216 -5.59 -5.87 -21.20
C GLN A 216 -4.22 -6.47 -21.52
N TYR A 217 -3.21 -5.97 -20.82
CA TYR A 217 -1.83 -6.44 -20.88
C TYR A 217 -1.37 -6.98 -19.53
N TYR A 218 -0.48 -7.95 -19.59
CA TYR A 218 0.25 -8.49 -18.45
C TYR A 218 1.74 -8.30 -18.62
N CYS A 219 2.40 -7.79 -17.58
CA CYS A 219 3.85 -7.77 -17.45
C CYS A 219 4.28 -8.68 -16.29
N ALA A 220 5.05 -9.70 -16.56
CA ALA A 220 5.64 -10.54 -15.50
C ALA A 220 6.76 -9.82 -14.74
N SER A 221 7.34 -8.80 -15.35
CA SER A 221 8.31 -7.87 -14.79
C SER A 221 8.23 -6.56 -15.56
N VAL A 222 8.28 -5.44 -14.88
CA VAL A 222 8.23 -4.10 -15.51
C VAL A 222 9.40 -3.81 -16.46
N LYS A 223 10.48 -4.58 -16.34
CA LYS A 223 11.66 -4.53 -17.23
C LYS A 223 11.52 -5.49 -18.43
N GLY A 224 10.45 -6.28 -18.47
CA GLY A 224 10.15 -7.23 -19.54
C GLY A 224 9.21 -6.68 -20.60
N SER A 225 8.91 -7.50 -21.60
CA SER A 225 7.92 -7.17 -22.63
C SER A 225 6.51 -7.49 -22.15
N PRO A 226 5.54 -6.54 -22.28
CA PRO A 226 4.14 -6.80 -21.99
C PRO A 226 3.56 -7.88 -22.91
N VAL A 227 2.62 -8.63 -22.39
CA VAL A 227 1.89 -9.67 -23.12
C VAL A 227 0.42 -9.24 -23.24
N LYS A 228 -0.10 -9.19 -24.47
CA LYS A 228 -1.52 -8.95 -24.74
C LYS A 228 -2.33 -10.12 -24.19
N MET A 229 -3.39 -9.84 -23.41
CA MET A 229 -4.25 -10.87 -22.81
C MET A 229 -5.60 -10.97 -23.54
N CYS A 230 -6.44 -9.94 -23.44
CA CYS A 230 -7.74 -9.92 -24.08
C CYS A 230 -8.16 -8.49 -24.45
N GLU A 231 -9.16 -8.35 -25.29
CA GLU A 231 -9.80 -7.07 -25.56
C GLU A 231 -10.87 -6.84 -24.51
N GLN A 232 -10.86 -5.62 -23.92
CA GLN A 232 -11.88 -5.18 -22.99
C GLN A 232 -12.62 -3.99 -23.61
N THR A 233 -13.93 -4.08 -23.66
CA THR A 233 -14.78 -3.04 -24.25
C THR A 233 -15.16 -1.96 -23.25
N GLU A 234 -15.13 -2.27 -21.95
CA GLU A 234 -15.45 -1.34 -20.88
C GLU A 234 -14.50 -1.55 -19.69
N GLN A 235 -14.20 -0.45 -18.99
CA GLN A 235 -13.38 -0.48 -17.81
C GLN A 235 -14.17 -1.09 -16.65
N THR A 236 -13.75 -2.23 -16.14
CA THR A 236 -14.24 -2.76 -14.87
C THR A 236 -13.35 -2.26 -13.75
N ASP A 237 -13.93 -1.90 -12.59
CA ASP A 237 -13.23 -1.31 -11.45
C ASP A 237 -12.14 -2.19 -10.82
N THR A 238 -12.04 -3.43 -11.25
CA THR A 238 -11.02 -4.35 -10.74
C THR A 238 -10.59 -5.33 -11.84
N ALA A 239 -9.46 -5.08 -12.44
CA ALA A 239 -8.76 -6.10 -13.22
C ALA A 239 -8.09 -7.12 -12.29
N TYR A 240 -8.90 -7.83 -11.48
CA TYR A 240 -8.37 -8.89 -10.65
C TYR A 240 -7.75 -9.97 -11.51
N THR A 241 -6.45 -10.15 -11.38
CA THR A 241 -5.68 -11.15 -12.12
C THR A 241 -4.88 -12.01 -11.17
N LEU A 242 -4.95 -13.32 -11.37
CA LEU A 242 -4.28 -14.32 -10.57
C LEU A 242 -3.41 -15.20 -11.46
N LEU A 243 -2.17 -15.45 -11.06
CA LEU A 243 -1.29 -16.41 -11.73
C LEU A 243 -1.32 -17.76 -11.00
N TYR A 244 -1.71 -18.83 -11.71
CA TYR A 244 -1.67 -20.19 -11.16
C TYR A 244 -1.20 -21.20 -12.22
N LYS A 245 -0.19 -22.02 -11.90
CA LYS A 245 0.38 -23.05 -12.78
C LYS A 245 0.70 -22.55 -14.19
N ASN A 246 1.32 -21.37 -14.30
CA ASN A 246 1.64 -20.70 -15.56
C ASN A 246 0.43 -20.29 -16.42
N ARG A 247 -0.76 -20.20 -15.84
CA ARG A 247 -1.95 -19.61 -16.45
C ARG A 247 -2.39 -18.38 -15.66
N LEU A 248 -2.77 -17.34 -16.38
CA LEU A 248 -3.39 -16.14 -15.82
C LEU A 248 -4.90 -16.35 -15.85
N TYR A 249 -5.56 -16.03 -14.74
CA TYR A 249 -7.01 -16.05 -14.57
C TYR A 249 -7.46 -14.62 -14.32
N PHE A 250 -8.48 -14.17 -15.05
CA PHE A 250 -8.96 -12.79 -14.98
C PHE A 250 -10.41 -12.70 -15.42
N TYR A 251 -11.07 -11.61 -15.05
CA TYR A 251 -12.40 -11.27 -15.54
C TYR A 251 -12.31 -10.35 -16.76
N ASP A 252 -13.21 -10.56 -17.71
CA ASP A 252 -13.46 -9.56 -18.75
C ASP A 252 -14.41 -8.46 -18.25
N ALA A 253 -14.76 -7.52 -19.15
CA ALA A 253 -15.66 -6.42 -18.85
C ALA A 253 -17.07 -6.86 -18.45
N ASP A 254 -17.52 -8.03 -18.89
CA ASP A 254 -18.83 -8.59 -18.60
C ASP A 254 -18.84 -9.46 -17.32
N GLY A 255 -17.71 -9.54 -16.61
CA GLY A 255 -17.55 -10.34 -15.41
C GLY A 255 -17.42 -11.84 -15.66
N GLN A 256 -17.08 -12.22 -16.89
CA GLN A 256 -16.82 -13.62 -17.25
C GLN A 256 -15.40 -14.01 -16.88
N LEU A 257 -15.20 -15.15 -16.25
CA LEU A 257 -13.88 -15.66 -15.92
C LEU A 257 -13.21 -16.33 -17.10
N TYR A 258 -12.05 -15.86 -17.44
CA TYR A 258 -11.17 -16.41 -18.48
C TYR A 258 -9.85 -16.89 -17.90
N SER A 259 -9.17 -17.73 -18.67
CA SER A 259 -7.77 -18.06 -18.45
C SER A 259 -6.99 -18.05 -19.76
N CYS A 260 -5.72 -17.68 -19.66
CA CYS A 260 -4.78 -17.84 -20.77
C CYS A 260 -3.41 -18.30 -20.24
N ALA A 261 -2.57 -18.84 -21.12
CA ALA A 261 -1.20 -19.10 -20.74
C ALA A 261 -0.47 -17.78 -20.38
N LYS A 262 0.52 -17.85 -19.50
CA LYS A 262 1.36 -16.69 -19.06
C LYS A 262 1.95 -15.89 -20.24
N LYS A 263 2.04 -16.50 -21.44
CA LYS A 263 2.49 -15.87 -22.68
C LYS A 263 1.35 -15.26 -23.52
N GLY A 264 0.13 -15.19 -22.99
CA GLY A 264 -1.02 -14.56 -23.63
C GLY A 264 -1.77 -15.42 -24.66
N ASN A 265 -1.32 -16.63 -24.93
CA ASN A 265 -2.00 -17.55 -25.88
C ASN A 265 -2.94 -18.53 -25.16
N GLY A 266 -3.80 -19.19 -25.92
CA GLY A 266 -4.73 -20.21 -25.41
C GLY A 266 -5.77 -19.60 -24.47
N LEU A 267 -6.43 -18.50 -24.90
CA LEU A 267 -7.56 -17.91 -24.19
C LEU A 267 -8.73 -18.88 -24.16
N GLU A 268 -9.22 -19.15 -22.95
CA GLU A 268 -10.34 -20.05 -22.70
C GLU A 268 -11.32 -19.42 -21.72
N LYS A 269 -12.62 -19.49 -22.00
CA LYS A 269 -13.64 -19.16 -21.01
C LYS A 269 -13.71 -20.27 -19.97
N VAL A 270 -13.51 -19.92 -18.69
CA VAL A 270 -13.57 -20.85 -17.56
C VAL A 270 -15.01 -21.02 -17.09
N GLY A 271 -15.78 -19.93 -17.04
CA GLY A 271 -17.19 -19.95 -16.65
C GLY A 271 -17.72 -18.61 -16.16
N ASP A 272 -18.98 -18.62 -15.79
CA ASP A 272 -19.71 -17.49 -15.21
C ASP A 272 -19.59 -17.58 -13.68
N VAL A 273 -18.62 -16.91 -13.09
CA VAL A 273 -18.37 -16.94 -11.65
C VAL A 273 -18.20 -15.52 -11.12
N SER A 274 -18.83 -15.22 -10.01
CA SER A 274 -18.77 -13.89 -9.41
C SER A 274 -17.47 -13.64 -8.62
N ARG A 275 -16.79 -14.71 -8.17
CA ARG A 275 -15.52 -14.65 -7.44
C ARG A 275 -14.75 -15.94 -7.61
N PHE A 276 -13.43 -15.87 -7.60
CA PHE A 276 -12.56 -17.03 -7.51
C PHE A 276 -11.34 -16.74 -6.58
N TRP A 277 -10.77 -17.78 -6.04
CA TRP A 277 -9.55 -17.73 -5.24
C TRP A 277 -8.79 -19.05 -5.36
N LEU A 278 -7.52 -19.02 -5.01
CA LEU A 278 -6.72 -20.24 -4.91
C LEU A 278 -7.03 -20.95 -3.60
N GLY A 279 -7.52 -22.18 -3.71
CA GLY A 279 -7.59 -23.07 -2.55
C GLY A 279 -6.19 -23.61 -2.22
N THR A 280 -5.73 -23.44 -0.98
CA THR A 280 -4.60 -24.19 -0.45
C THR A 280 -5.08 -25.58 -0.07
N LYS A 281 -4.48 -26.63 -0.65
CA LYS A 281 -4.64 -27.98 -0.07
C LYS A 281 -3.95 -27.97 1.30
N SER A 282 -4.75 -28.12 2.37
CA SER A 282 -4.26 -28.46 3.70
C SER A 282 -3.60 -29.83 3.69
#